data_8072e9a7f80e5ee7e0930ab665362a67
#
_entry.id   8072e9a7f80e5ee7e0930ab665362a67
#
_cell.length_a   1.000
_cell.length_b   1.000
_cell.length_c   1.000
_cell.angle_alpha   90.00
_cell.angle_beta   90.00
_cell.angle_gamma   90.00
#
_symmetry.space_group_name_H-M   'P 1'
#
loop_
_entity.id
_entity.type
_entity.pdbx_description
1 polymer ?
#
loop_
_entity_poly.entity_id
_entity_poly.type
_entity_poly.pdbx_seq_one_letter_code
_entity_poly.pdbx_strand_id
1 'polypeptide(L)'
;MSIISCRNQYDGIPNVNVDVYINIQNPQYQNLAGLGSWSYVNGGSKGIILFNLDNENFLAYERHCPYLPENTCSKVSVDETNLYALDTCCSSRFQLLDGVLIEGPSQLPLKAYNTSFDGNIIHIWN
;
A
#
# COMPACT_ATOMS: atom_id res chain seq x y z
N MET A 1 -18.15 23.30 -16.73
CA MET A 1 -17.66 23.19 -16.16
C MET A 1 -17.23 22.48 -15.47
N SER A 2 -16.94 22.08 -15.18
CA SER A 2 -16.65 21.48 -14.51
C SER A 2 -16.02 21.35 -13.65
N ILE A 3 -15.88 21.07 -13.00
CA ILE A 3 -15.37 21.05 -12.22
C ILE A 3 -14.81 20.27 -11.64
N ILE A 4 -14.46 19.92 -11.33
CA ILE A 4 -14.04 19.25 -10.83
C ILE A 4 -13.47 19.00 -9.99
N SER A 5 -13.29 18.84 -9.73
CA SER A 5 -12.92 18.21 -9.00
C SER A 5 -12.01 18.25 -7.99
N CYS A 6 -12.08 18.64 -6.99
CA CYS A 6 -11.36 18.48 -5.76
C CYS A 6 -11.78 17.24 -5.02
N ARG A 7 -12.39 16.38 -5.73
CA ARG A 7 -12.94 15.19 -5.15
C ARG A 7 -11.84 14.18 -4.84
N ASN A 8 -11.85 13.61 -3.65
CA ASN A 8 -10.94 12.56 -3.26
C ASN A 8 -11.33 11.27 -4.01
N GLN A 9 -10.41 10.72 -4.77
CA GLN A 9 -10.65 9.51 -5.54
C GLN A 9 -10.87 8.28 -4.66
N TYR A 10 -10.46 8.33 -3.41
CA TYR A 10 -10.54 7.22 -2.46
C TYR A 10 -11.60 7.45 -1.39
N ASP A 11 -12.72 8.05 -1.78
CA ASP A 11 -13.78 8.47 -0.84
C ASP A 11 -14.28 7.35 0.06
N GLY A 12 -14.31 6.13 -0.43
CA GLY A 12 -14.79 5.00 0.37
C GLY A 12 -13.79 4.47 1.36
N ILE A 13 -12.54 4.93 1.29
CA ILE A 13 -11.49 4.54 2.23
C ILE A 13 -11.35 5.64 3.27
N PRO A 14 -11.55 5.33 4.57
CA PRO A 14 -11.39 6.35 5.61
C PRO A 14 -10.02 7.01 5.53
N ASN A 15 -10.00 8.32 5.66
CA ASN A 15 -8.76 9.09 5.63
C ASN A 15 -8.15 9.10 7.03
N VAL A 16 -7.38 8.06 7.32
CA VAL A 16 -6.72 7.89 8.62
C VAL A 16 -5.35 8.58 8.58
N ASN A 17 -5.03 9.32 9.63
CA ASN A 17 -3.72 9.95 9.74
C ASN A 17 -2.64 8.88 9.84
N VAL A 18 -1.62 8.98 9.01
CA VAL A 18 -0.48 8.05 9.00
C VAL A 18 0.79 8.84 9.25
N ASP A 19 1.54 8.43 10.27
CA ASP A 19 2.82 9.02 10.63
C ASP A 19 3.61 7.96 11.38
N VAL A 20 4.25 7.06 10.62
CA VAL A 20 4.86 5.84 11.14
C VAL A 20 6.35 5.84 10.84
N TYR A 21 7.13 5.42 11.82
CA TYR A 21 8.59 5.28 11.70
C TYR A 21 8.96 3.82 11.90
N ILE A 22 9.68 3.25 10.92
CA ILE A 22 10.09 1.86 10.91
C ILE A 22 11.62 1.81 10.95
N ASN A 23 12.17 1.19 12.02
CA ASN A 23 13.60 0.94 12.09
C ASN A 23 13.88 -0.41 11.43
N ILE A 24 14.63 -0.40 10.33
CA ILE A 24 14.90 -1.64 9.57
C ILE A 24 15.80 -2.60 10.34
N GLN A 25 16.46 -2.14 11.40
CA GLN A 25 17.28 -3.00 12.28
C GLN A 25 16.41 -3.82 13.23
N ASN A 26 15.15 -3.45 13.39
CA ASN A 26 14.24 -4.16 14.27
C ASN A 26 13.98 -5.57 13.72
N PRO A 27 14.16 -6.64 14.51
CA PRO A 27 13.93 -8.01 14.04
C PRO A 27 12.56 -8.23 13.41
N GLN A 28 11.55 -7.48 13.82
CA GLN A 28 10.21 -7.56 13.25
C GLN A 28 10.19 -7.27 11.76
N TYR A 29 11.17 -6.50 11.26
CA TYR A 29 11.23 -6.06 9.87
C TYR A 29 12.40 -6.66 9.10
N GLN A 30 12.94 -7.79 9.56
CA GLN A 30 14.05 -8.47 8.87
C GLN A 30 13.69 -8.85 7.44
N ASN A 31 12.42 -9.11 7.18
CA ASN A 31 11.96 -9.47 5.85
C ASN A 31 11.95 -8.30 4.87
N LEU A 32 12.31 -7.10 5.31
CA LEU A 32 12.49 -5.95 4.41
C LEU A 32 13.88 -5.87 3.82
N ALA A 33 14.79 -6.75 4.20
CA ALA A 33 16.14 -6.76 3.63
C ALA A 33 16.10 -7.26 2.19
N GLY A 34 16.72 -6.51 1.30
CA GLY A 34 16.84 -6.90 -0.10
C GLY A 34 15.75 -6.34 -0.99
N LEU A 35 16.08 -6.20 -2.25
CA LEU A 35 15.17 -5.70 -3.28
C LEU A 35 13.95 -6.59 -3.40
N GLY A 36 12.79 -5.97 -3.57
CA GLY A 36 11.56 -6.70 -3.82
C GLY A 36 10.96 -7.36 -2.60
N SER A 37 11.54 -7.15 -1.43
CA SER A 37 10.98 -7.65 -0.18
C SER A 37 9.87 -6.71 0.30
N TRP A 38 9.05 -7.20 1.21
CA TRP A 38 7.91 -6.43 1.70
C TRP A 38 7.55 -6.86 3.12
N SER A 39 6.80 -6.01 3.79
CA SER A 39 6.26 -6.31 5.12
C SER A 39 4.93 -5.59 5.30
N TYR A 40 4.05 -6.16 6.09
CA TYR A 40 2.88 -5.43 6.56
C TYR A 40 3.27 -4.52 7.71
N VAL A 41 2.67 -3.35 7.73
CA VAL A 41 2.87 -2.37 8.78
C VAL A 41 1.50 -1.93 9.28
N ASN A 42 1.35 -1.78 10.57
CA ASN A 42 0.11 -1.28 11.16
C ASN A 42 -0.04 0.19 10.82
N GLY A 43 -1.25 0.58 10.49
CA GLY A 43 -1.57 1.96 10.16
C GLY A 43 -2.57 2.04 9.04
N GLY A 44 -2.97 3.27 8.71
CA GLY A 44 -3.97 3.49 7.69
C GLY A 44 -5.33 2.94 8.06
N SER A 45 -6.11 2.61 7.06
CA SER A 45 -7.47 2.07 7.26
C SER A 45 -7.46 0.58 7.59
N LYS A 46 -6.78 -0.22 6.76
CA LYS A 46 -6.75 -1.69 6.93
C LYS A 46 -5.34 -2.24 6.96
N GLY A 47 -4.37 -1.40 7.21
CA GLY A 47 -2.96 -1.80 7.22
C GLY A 47 -2.23 -1.29 5.99
N ILE A 48 -0.92 -1.43 6.01
CA ILE A 48 -0.02 -0.90 5.00
C ILE A 48 0.87 -2.03 4.50
N ILE A 49 1.13 -2.06 3.19
CA ILE A 49 2.18 -2.89 2.61
C ILE A 49 3.38 -1.97 2.37
N LEU A 50 4.50 -2.29 2.99
CA LEU A 50 5.75 -1.57 2.78
C LEU A 50 6.63 -2.43 1.88
N PHE A 51 7.05 -1.88 0.76
CA PHE A 51 7.77 -2.61 -0.29
C PHE A 51 9.15 -1.99 -0.52
N ASN A 52 10.18 -2.82 -0.53
CA ASN A 52 11.55 -2.39 -0.77
C ASN A 52 11.80 -2.39 -2.28
N LEU A 53 11.82 -1.20 -2.88
CA LEU A 53 11.97 -1.07 -4.33
C LEU A 53 13.41 -1.35 -4.78
N ASP A 54 14.39 -0.72 -4.11
CA ASP A 54 15.78 -0.78 -4.56
C ASP A 54 16.81 -0.63 -3.44
N ASN A 55 16.43 -0.91 -2.20
CA ASN A 55 17.24 -0.75 -0.98
C ASN A 55 17.45 0.71 -0.55
N GLU A 56 17.01 1.66 -1.33
CA GLU A 56 17.10 3.08 -1.00
C GLU A 56 15.73 3.74 -1.01
N ASN A 57 14.83 3.23 -1.87
CA ASN A 57 13.48 3.75 -2.00
C ASN A 57 12.49 2.67 -1.60
N PHE A 58 11.54 3.06 -0.76
CA PHE A 58 10.47 2.17 -0.30
C PHE A 58 9.14 2.75 -0.74
N LEU A 59 8.20 1.86 -1.03
CA LEU A 59 6.84 2.23 -1.42
C LEU A 59 5.90 1.73 -0.33
N ALA A 60 4.87 2.51 -0.04
CA ALA A 60 3.91 2.14 1.00
C ALA A 60 2.50 2.29 0.43
N TYR A 61 1.71 1.24 0.58
CA TYR A 61 0.35 1.18 0.05
C TYR A 61 -0.64 0.84 1.14
N GLU A 62 -1.81 1.49 1.06
CA GLU A 62 -2.96 1.12 1.88
C GLU A 62 -3.48 -0.24 1.43
N ARG A 63 -3.81 -1.11 2.40
CA ARG A 63 -4.37 -2.42 2.10
C ARG A 63 -5.88 -2.40 1.87
N HIS A 64 -6.53 -1.28 2.17
CA HIS A 64 -7.95 -1.13 1.88
C HIS A 64 -8.13 -0.98 0.37
N CYS A 65 -8.77 -1.97 -0.26
CA CYS A 65 -8.92 -1.99 -1.71
C CYS A 65 -9.84 -0.86 -2.17
N PRO A 66 -9.48 -0.14 -3.23
CA PRO A 66 -10.33 0.95 -3.72
C PRO A 66 -11.60 0.48 -4.45
N TYR A 67 -11.73 -0.80 -4.74
CA TYR A 67 -12.93 -1.34 -5.36
C TYR A 67 -13.94 -1.76 -4.28
N LEU A 68 -15.15 -1.20 -4.33
CA LEU A 68 -16.20 -1.43 -3.35
C LEU A 68 -15.63 -1.38 -1.92
N PRO A 69 -15.03 -0.25 -1.55
CA PRO A 69 -14.29 -0.16 -0.29
C PRO A 69 -15.15 -0.34 0.96
N GLU A 70 -16.47 -0.19 0.87
CA GLU A 70 -17.38 -0.41 2.00
C GLU A 70 -17.57 -1.88 2.32
N ASN A 71 -17.16 -2.80 1.46
CA ASN A 71 -17.24 -4.22 1.76
C ASN A 71 -16.23 -4.60 2.85
N THR A 72 -16.64 -5.45 3.79
CA THR A 72 -15.76 -5.87 4.88
C THR A 72 -14.53 -6.62 4.39
N CYS A 73 -14.63 -7.30 3.25
CA CYS A 73 -13.53 -8.07 2.69
C CYS A 73 -12.66 -7.25 1.72
N SER A 74 -12.89 -5.95 1.58
CA SER A 74 -12.14 -5.09 0.68
C SER A 74 -10.75 -4.80 1.22
N LYS A 75 -9.86 -5.78 1.11
CA LYS A 75 -8.52 -5.72 1.65
C LYS A 75 -7.59 -6.54 0.76
N VAL A 76 -6.44 -5.98 0.42
CA VAL A 76 -5.47 -6.70 -0.40
C VAL A 76 -4.43 -7.39 0.46
N SER A 77 -3.93 -8.50 -0.05
CA SER A 77 -2.82 -9.24 0.55
C SER A 77 -1.81 -9.56 -0.54
N VAL A 78 -0.55 -9.59 -0.17
CA VAL A 78 0.51 -9.94 -1.14
C VAL A 78 0.34 -11.41 -1.51
N ASP A 79 0.39 -11.69 -2.81
CA ASP A 79 0.20 -13.06 -3.28
C ASP A 79 1.50 -13.88 -3.15
N GLU A 80 1.41 -15.16 -3.47
CA GLU A 80 2.53 -16.09 -3.29
C GLU A 80 3.72 -15.80 -4.20
N THR A 81 3.53 -15.00 -5.25
CA THR A 81 4.64 -14.59 -6.11
C THR A 81 5.47 -13.47 -5.49
N ASN A 82 4.93 -12.77 -4.49
CA ASN A 82 5.52 -11.58 -3.86
C ASN A 82 5.64 -10.39 -4.82
N LEU A 83 4.92 -10.43 -5.93
CA LEU A 83 4.95 -9.37 -6.95
C LEU A 83 3.67 -8.55 -6.98
N TYR A 84 2.57 -9.09 -6.47
CA TYR A 84 1.25 -8.49 -6.59
C TYR A 84 0.52 -8.45 -5.27
N ALA A 85 -0.33 -7.45 -5.12
CA ALA A 85 -1.33 -7.39 -4.04
C ALA A 85 -2.67 -7.79 -4.64
N LEU A 86 -3.35 -8.73 -4.01
CA LEU A 86 -4.57 -9.33 -4.52
C LEU A 86 -5.73 -9.12 -3.55
N ASP A 87 -6.87 -8.66 -4.07
CA ASP A 87 -8.12 -8.65 -3.34
C ASP A 87 -8.89 -9.93 -3.67
N THR A 88 -8.95 -10.85 -2.70
CA THR A 88 -9.58 -12.15 -2.94
C THR A 88 -11.10 -12.08 -3.09
N CYS A 89 -11.73 -10.97 -2.69
CA CYS A 89 -13.18 -10.80 -2.84
C CYS A 89 -13.59 -10.44 -4.25
N CYS A 90 -12.80 -9.61 -4.94
CA CYS A 90 -13.14 -9.15 -6.27
C CYS A 90 -12.12 -9.52 -7.33
N SER A 91 -11.02 -10.15 -6.93
CA SER A 91 -9.93 -10.56 -7.82
C SER A 91 -9.15 -9.41 -8.45
N SER A 92 -9.29 -8.19 -7.94
CA SER A 92 -8.43 -7.10 -8.37
C SER A 92 -6.99 -7.39 -7.94
N ARG A 93 -6.06 -7.18 -8.87
CA ARG A 93 -4.65 -7.44 -8.66
C ARG A 93 -3.84 -6.21 -9.01
N PHE A 94 -2.96 -5.81 -8.11
CA PHE A 94 -2.16 -4.59 -8.22
C PHE A 94 -0.69 -4.95 -8.18
N GLN A 95 0.11 -4.25 -8.96
CA GLN A 95 1.54 -4.49 -9.01
C GLN A 95 2.23 -3.78 -7.84
N LEU A 96 3.05 -4.50 -7.07
CA LEU A 96 3.72 -3.88 -5.92
C LEU A 96 4.75 -2.84 -6.34
N LEU A 97 5.30 -3.00 -7.53
CA LEU A 97 6.37 -2.13 -8.04
C LEU A 97 5.90 -0.67 -8.19
N ASP A 98 4.63 -0.44 -8.45
CA ASP A 98 4.10 0.91 -8.69
C ASP A 98 2.66 1.10 -8.22
N GLY A 99 2.02 0.07 -7.68
CA GLY A 99 0.64 0.14 -7.19
C GLY A 99 -0.41 0.10 -8.29
N VAL A 100 0.00 -0.04 -9.54
CA VAL A 100 -0.91 0.03 -10.69
C VAL A 100 -1.76 -1.21 -10.77
N LEU A 101 -3.02 -1.03 -11.18
CA LEU A 101 -3.94 -2.13 -11.40
C LEU A 101 -3.48 -2.96 -12.60
N ILE A 102 -3.35 -4.27 -12.39
CA ILE A 102 -2.98 -5.21 -13.46
C ILE A 102 -4.22 -5.92 -13.97
N GLU A 103 -5.13 -6.26 -13.08
CA GLU A 103 -6.27 -7.09 -13.44
C GLU A 103 -7.39 -6.88 -12.43
N GLY A 104 -8.63 -6.98 -12.91
CA GLY A 104 -9.77 -7.00 -12.04
C GLY A 104 -10.65 -5.79 -12.20
N PRO A 105 -11.71 -5.67 -11.40
CA PRO A 105 -12.70 -4.63 -11.60
C PRO A 105 -12.33 -3.26 -11.06
N SER A 106 -11.30 -3.12 -10.21
CA SER A 106 -10.91 -1.82 -9.70
C SER A 106 -10.54 -0.89 -10.86
N GLN A 107 -10.85 0.40 -10.70
CA GLN A 107 -10.48 1.41 -11.68
C GLN A 107 -9.41 2.36 -11.15
N LEU A 108 -9.05 2.21 -9.88
CA LEU A 108 -8.03 3.01 -9.24
C LEU A 108 -6.86 2.13 -8.83
N PRO A 109 -5.64 2.67 -8.86
CA PRO A 109 -4.49 1.96 -8.27
C PRO A 109 -4.64 1.90 -6.75
N LEU A 110 -3.74 1.19 -6.09
CA LEU A 110 -3.69 1.21 -4.63
C LEU A 110 -3.40 2.63 -4.15
N LYS A 111 -4.02 3.01 -3.04
CA LYS A 111 -3.73 4.29 -2.41
C LYS A 111 -2.33 4.23 -1.83
N ALA A 112 -1.48 5.17 -2.22
CA ALA A 112 -0.08 5.20 -1.81
C ALA A 112 0.14 6.27 -0.74
N TYR A 113 1.10 5.99 0.15
CA TYR A 113 1.56 6.95 1.15
C TYR A 113 2.93 7.49 0.76
N ASN A 114 3.31 8.62 1.35
CA ASN A 114 4.64 9.15 1.19
C ASN A 114 5.64 8.34 2.00
N THR A 115 6.86 8.20 1.52
CA THR A 115 7.93 7.51 2.24
C THR A 115 9.22 8.28 2.15
N SER A 116 10.06 8.15 3.17
CA SER A 116 11.45 8.56 3.12
C SER A 116 12.29 7.54 3.87
N PHE A 117 13.56 7.45 3.53
CA PHE A 117 14.47 6.51 4.15
C PHE A 117 15.83 7.17 4.33
N ASP A 118 16.36 7.15 5.56
CA ASP A 118 17.64 7.78 5.88
C ASP A 118 18.79 6.78 5.98
N GLY A 119 18.57 5.55 5.57
CA GLY A 119 19.54 4.46 5.69
C GLY A 119 19.27 3.56 6.88
N ASN A 120 18.40 3.96 7.78
CA ASN A 120 18.08 3.21 8.99
C ASN A 120 16.59 3.27 9.33
N ILE A 121 15.98 4.44 9.20
CA ILE A 121 14.57 4.67 9.53
C ILE A 121 13.77 4.95 8.26
N ILE A 122 12.68 4.24 8.09
CA ILE A 122 11.71 4.51 7.04
C ILE A 122 10.56 5.29 7.69
N HIS A 123 10.25 6.45 7.14
CA HIS A 123 9.13 7.27 7.57
C HIS A 123 8.01 7.13 6.54
N ILE A 124 6.79 6.82 7.00
CA ILE A 124 5.59 6.69 6.17
C ILE A 124 4.58 7.72 6.67
N TRP A 125 4.05 8.54 5.76
CA TRP A 125 3.07 9.57 6.17
C TRP A 125 2.14 9.94 5.02
N ASN A 126 1.05 10.64 5.37
CA ASN A 126 0.13 11.17 4.37
C ASN A 126 -0.08 12.70 4.49
#